data_bb0c26b1b6b317e1d2cebee651ec51db
#
_entry.id   bb0c26b1b6b317e1d2cebee651ec51db
#
_cell.length_a   1.000
_cell.length_b   1.000
_cell.length_c   1.000
_cell.angle_alpha   90.00
_cell.angle_beta   90.00
_cell.angle_gamma   90.00
#
_symmetry.space_group_name_H-M   'P 1'
#
loop_
_entity.id
_entity.type
_entity.pdbx_description
1 polymer ?
#
loop_
_entity_poly.entity_id
_entity_poly.type
_entity_poly.pdbx_seq_one_letter_code
_entity_poly.pdbx_strand_id
1 'polypeptide(L)'
;MKTIIVNRDEGDGNQTLGVCYIKNESGKIIFKGEAIERGWRNNQSRVSCIPPGEYPVRLEYSSRFKKDLYEIYGVPNRSECKFHAANYARQLNGCIALGNKRKDIDKDGYVDVTSSRDTMNKFHAAMGGDKDAILIVSNLHTSHSL
;
A
#
# COMPACT_ATOMS: atom_id res chain seq x y z
N MET A 1 2.53 -7.89 -17.89
CA MET A 1 2.83 -7.64 -16.47
C MET A 1 1.64 -6.96 -15.82
N LYS A 2 1.27 -7.40 -14.64
CA LYS A 2 0.16 -6.79 -13.90
C LYS A 2 0.55 -5.41 -13.38
N THR A 3 -0.44 -4.55 -13.20
CA THR A 3 -0.25 -3.20 -12.66
C THR A 3 -1.03 -3.08 -11.36
N ILE A 4 -0.33 -2.68 -10.30
CA ILE A 4 -0.94 -2.37 -9.01
C ILE A 4 -1.11 -0.85 -8.95
N ILE A 5 -2.31 -0.38 -8.65
CA ILE A 5 -2.62 1.05 -8.62
C ILE A 5 -3.10 1.41 -7.22
N VAL A 6 -2.46 2.41 -6.61
CA VAL A 6 -2.90 2.98 -5.34
C VAL A 6 -3.29 4.43 -5.60
N ASN A 7 -4.58 4.71 -5.53
CA ASN A 7 -5.11 6.05 -5.68
C ASN A 7 -5.42 6.60 -4.30
N ARG A 8 -4.61 7.53 -3.83
CA ARG A 8 -4.77 8.16 -2.53
C ARG A 8 -5.85 9.21 -2.59
N ASP A 9 -6.82 9.13 -1.70
CA ASP A 9 -7.95 10.05 -1.69
C ASP A 9 -8.07 10.87 -0.40
N GLU A 10 -7.35 10.51 0.65
CA GLU A 10 -7.32 11.27 1.90
C GLU A 10 -5.93 11.27 2.50
N GLY A 11 -5.52 12.39 3.07
CA GLY A 11 -4.27 12.51 3.79
C GLY A 11 -4.36 13.64 4.80
N ASP A 12 -4.03 13.36 6.08
CA ASP A 12 -4.14 14.34 7.14
C ASP A 12 -2.81 14.59 7.86
N GLY A 13 -1.71 14.12 7.30
CA GLY A 13 -0.40 14.24 7.92
C GLY A 13 -0.07 13.13 8.91
N ASN A 14 -1.07 12.43 9.43
CA ASN A 14 -0.87 11.29 10.33
C ASN A 14 -0.99 9.98 9.57
N GLN A 15 -1.87 9.95 8.59
CA GLN A 15 -2.08 8.76 7.76
C GLN A 15 -2.59 9.15 6.39
N THR A 16 -2.45 8.23 5.45
CA THR A 16 -2.91 8.37 4.09
C THR A 16 -3.83 7.19 3.78
N LEU A 17 -4.98 7.48 3.21
CA LEU A 17 -5.93 6.46 2.79
C LEU A 17 -6.12 6.51 1.28
N GLY A 18 -6.40 5.38 0.69
CA GLY A 18 -6.63 5.28 -0.74
C GLY A 18 -7.35 4.00 -1.10
N VAL A 19 -7.44 3.76 -2.39
CA VAL A 19 -8.00 2.53 -2.95
C VAL A 19 -6.93 1.86 -3.78
N CYS A 20 -6.79 0.56 -3.60
CA CYS A 20 -5.82 -0.24 -4.34
C CYS A 20 -6.54 -1.12 -5.35
N TYR A 21 -6.04 -1.13 -6.56
CA TYR A 21 -6.53 -2.00 -7.64
C TYR A 21 -5.39 -2.83 -8.19
N ILE A 22 -5.70 -4.01 -8.71
CA ILE A 22 -4.79 -4.74 -9.58
C ILE A 22 -5.45 -4.87 -10.95
N LYS A 23 -4.74 -4.48 -12.00
CA LYS A 23 -5.15 -4.71 -13.39
C LYS A 23 -4.29 -5.81 -14.00
N ASN A 24 -4.92 -6.73 -14.71
CA ASN A 24 -4.18 -7.75 -15.43
C ASN A 24 -3.68 -7.20 -16.78
N GLU A 25 -3.02 -8.04 -17.57
CA GLU A 25 -2.42 -7.63 -18.85
C GLU A 25 -3.43 -7.10 -19.86
N SER A 26 -4.70 -7.51 -19.75
CA SER A 26 -5.74 -7.00 -20.64
C SER A 26 -6.40 -5.73 -20.12
N GLY A 27 -5.94 -5.20 -19.00
CA GLY A 27 -6.49 -3.99 -18.42
C GLY A 27 -7.71 -4.21 -17.53
N LYS A 28 -8.07 -5.46 -17.26
CA LYS A 28 -9.21 -5.77 -16.41
C LYS A 28 -8.83 -5.67 -14.94
N ILE A 29 -9.69 -5.05 -14.13
CA ILE A 29 -9.50 -4.97 -12.68
C ILE A 29 -9.85 -6.32 -12.08
N ILE A 30 -8.88 -6.95 -11.42
CA ILE A 30 -9.03 -8.28 -10.82
C ILE A 30 -8.96 -8.26 -9.29
N PHE A 31 -8.70 -7.09 -8.70
CA PHE A 31 -8.67 -6.90 -7.24
C PHE A 31 -8.98 -5.45 -6.92
N LYS A 32 -9.67 -5.24 -5.81
CA LYS A 32 -9.92 -3.92 -5.24
C LYS A 32 -9.91 -4.04 -3.72
N GLY A 33 -9.23 -3.10 -3.05
CA GLY A 33 -9.21 -3.02 -1.59
C GLY A 33 -8.92 -1.61 -1.13
N GLU A 34 -9.09 -1.36 0.17
CA GLU A 34 -8.72 -0.10 0.78
C GLU A 34 -7.25 -0.12 1.12
N ALA A 35 -6.57 1.00 0.95
CA ALA A 35 -5.15 1.12 1.26
C ALA A 35 -4.94 2.09 2.41
N ILE A 36 -3.98 1.77 3.29
CA ILE A 36 -3.57 2.67 4.36
C ILE A 36 -2.05 2.75 4.40
N GLU A 37 -1.55 3.96 4.64
CA GLU A 37 -0.13 4.26 4.73
C GLU A 37 0.08 5.30 5.83
N ARG A 38 1.35 5.49 6.23
CA ARG A 38 1.72 6.64 7.05
C ARG A 38 1.36 7.94 6.34
N GLY A 39 1.26 9.03 7.09
CA GLY A 39 1.13 10.36 6.50
C GLY A 39 2.41 10.80 5.81
N TRP A 40 2.32 11.83 4.99
CA TRP A 40 3.47 12.38 4.29
C TRP A 40 4.40 13.13 5.26
N ARG A 41 5.65 12.75 5.29
CA ARG A 41 6.71 13.37 6.10
C ARG A 41 7.96 13.57 5.26
N ASN A 42 7.77 14.15 4.07
CA ASN A 42 8.87 14.46 3.14
C ASN A 42 9.72 13.23 2.80
N ASN A 43 9.06 12.08 2.60
CA ASN A 43 9.72 10.82 2.29
C ASN A 43 10.72 10.35 3.35
N GLN A 44 10.60 10.85 4.57
CA GLN A 44 11.49 10.44 5.65
C GLN A 44 11.31 8.96 5.96
N SER A 45 12.43 8.25 6.04
CA SER A 45 12.42 6.82 6.28
C SER A 45 11.70 6.46 7.58
N ARG A 46 10.90 5.40 7.53
CA ARG A 46 10.15 4.81 8.65
C ARG A 46 8.95 5.61 9.16
N VAL A 47 8.79 6.86 8.77
CA VAL A 47 7.70 7.69 9.30
C VAL A 47 6.81 8.28 8.21
N SER A 48 7.20 8.18 6.93
CA SER A 48 6.47 8.77 5.81
C SER A 48 5.95 7.70 4.87
N CYS A 49 4.79 7.94 4.26
CA CYS A 49 4.43 7.21 3.05
C CYS A 49 5.42 7.53 1.93
N ILE A 50 5.48 6.69 0.92
CA ILE A 50 6.38 6.90 -0.22
C ILE A 50 5.83 8.02 -1.12
N PRO A 51 6.68 8.67 -1.92
CA PRO A 51 6.21 9.68 -2.88
C PRO A 51 5.28 9.06 -3.93
N PRO A 52 4.36 9.84 -4.49
CA PRO A 52 3.63 9.37 -5.68
C PRO A 52 4.60 9.11 -6.81
N GLY A 53 4.27 8.16 -7.67
CA GLY A 53 5.14 7.79 -8.77
C GLY A 53 4.90 6.38 -9.26
N GLU A 54 5.80 5.91 -10.10
CA GLU A 54 5.74 4.58 -10.69
C GLU A 54 6.96 3.79 -10.23
N TYR A 55 6.74 2.59 -9.72
CA TYR A 55 7.79 1.79 -9.08
C TYR A 55 7.75 0.34 -9.54
N PRO A 56 8.92 -0.28 -9.77
CA PRO A 56 8.96 -1.74 -9.94
C PRO A 56 8.67 -2.43 -8.60
N VAL A 57 7.96 -3.54 -8.69
CA VAL A 57 7.58 -4.34 -7.52
C VAL A 57 8.00 -5.78 -7.77
N ARG A 58 8.55 -6.43 -6.76
CA ARG A 58 9.00 -7.82 -6.85
C ARG A 58 8.51 -8.63 -5.67
N LEU A 59 8.19 -9.89 -5.94
CA LEU A 59 7.85 -10.85 -4.90
C LEU A 59 9.16 -11.37 -4.30
N GLU A 60 9.39 -11.05 -3.02
CA GLU A 60 10.62 -11.37 -2.33
C GLU A 60 10.34 -11.97 -0.96
N TYR A 61 11.18 -12.90 -0.53
CA TYR A 61 11.07 -13.45 0.82
C TYR A 61 11.45 -12.39 1.84
N SER A 62 10.58 -12.18 2.84
CA SER A 62 10.85 -11.28 3.95
C SER A 62 11.23 -12.08 5.19
N SER A 63 12.46 -11.93 5.66
CA SER A 63 12.90 -12.59 6.89
C SER A 63 12.16 -12.06 8.12
N ARG A 64 11.75 -10.79 8.10
CA ARG A 64 10.98 -10.18 9.18
C ARG A 64 9.60 -10.80 9.30
N PHE A 65 8.89 -10.98 8.18
CA PHE A 65 7.53 -11.52 8.18
C PHE A 65 7.49 -13.03 7.92
N LYS A 66 8.63 -13.62 7.57
CA LYS A 66 8.79 -15.07 7.32
C LYS A 66 7.85 -15.58 6.23
N LYS A 67 7.70 -14.79 5.17
CA LYS A 67 6.91 -15.16 4.00
C LYS A 67 7.27 -14.27 2.82
N ASP A 68 6.81 -14.64 1.63
CA ASP A 68 7.01 -13.86 0.43
C ASP A 68 6.06 -12.66 0.44
N LEU A 69 6.58 -11.48 0.21
CA LEU A 69 5.82 -10.23 0.12
C LEU A 69 6.26 -9.45 -1.11
N TYR A 70 5.35 -8.61 -1.63
CA TYR A 70 5.68 -7.73 -2.73
C TYR A 70 6.41 -6.51 -2.19
N GLU A 71 7.66 -6.36 -2.60
CA GLU A 71 8.52 -5.25 -2.20
C GLU A 71 8.57 -4.20 -3.30
N ILE A 72 8.53 -2.93 -2.89
CA ILE A 72 8.53 -1.76 -3.79
C ILE A 72 9.97 -1.27 -3.89
N TYR A 73 10.50 -1.24 -5.12
CA TYR A 73 11.88 -0.82 -5.39
C TYR A 73 11.93 0.57 -6.00
N GLY A 74 13.08 1.21 -5.93
CA GLY A 74 13.29 2.50 -6.58
C GLY A 74 12.74 3.70 -5.84
N VAL A 75 12.26 3.53 -4.61
CA VAL A 75 11.83 4.68 -3.81
C VAL A 75 13.08 5.45 -3.39
N PRO A 76 13.18 6.77 -3.68
CA PRO A 76 14.38 7.54 -3.36
C PRO A 76 14.75 7.44 -1.88
N ASN A 77 16.01 7.08 -1.61
CA ASN A 77 16.58 7.01 -0.26
C ASN A 77 15.85 6.05 0.70
N ARG A 78 15.12 5.08 0.16
CA ARG A 78 14.34 4.14 0.97
C ARG A 78 14.59 2.71 0.52
N SER A 79 14.41 1.77 1.48
CA SER A 79 14.42 0.34 1.21
C SER A 79 13.36 -0.31 2.10
N GLU A 80 13.08 -1.58 1.85
CA GLU A 80 12.15 -2.37 2.66
C GLU A 80 10.71 -1.83 2.67
N CYS A 81 10.31 -1.10 1.62
CA CYS A 81 8.93 -0.69 1.43
C CYS A 81 8.16 -1.86 0.82
N LYS A 82 7.12 -2.33 1.48
CA LYS A 82 6.42 -3.57 1.09
C LYS A 82 4.92 -3.43 1.26
N PHE A 83 4.20 -4.31 0.57
CA PHE A 83 2.79 -4.55 0.89
C PHE A 83 2.73 -5.61 1.98
N HIS A 84 2.14 -5.30 3.13
CA HIS A 84 1.95 -6.29 4.19
C HIS A 84 0.69 -6.00 5.01
N ALA A 85 0.29 -6.98 5.81
CA ALA A 85 -0.93 -6.83 6.62
C ALA A 85 -0.69 -5.88 7.78
N ALA A 86 -1.59 -4.93 7.95
CA ALA A 86 -1.71 -4.08 9.12
C ALA A 86 -3.06 -3.38 9.07
N ASN A 87 -3.65 -3.12 10.22
CA ASN A 87 -4.93 -2.41 10.28
C ASN A 87 -4.76 -0.93 10.63
N TYR A 88 -3.62 -0.54 11.18
CA TYR A 88 -3.37 0.80 11.66
C TYR A 88 -2.15 1.42 10.98
N ALA A 89 -2.24 2.72 10.64
CA ALA A 89 -1.12 3.42 10.02
C ALA A 89 0.15 3.37 10.88
N ARG A 90 0.01 3.44 12.19
CA ARG A 90 1.16 3.41 13.11
C ARG A 90 1.97 2.12 13.05
N GLN A 91 1.42 1.06 12.47
CA GLN A 91 2.13 -0.21 12.31
C GLN A 91 3.01 -0.23 11.05
N LEU A 92 2.97 0.83 10.26
CA LEU A 92 3.64 0.89 8.98
C LEU A 92 4.87 1.79 9.04
N ASN A 93 5.95 1.37 8.39
CA ASN A 93 7.20 2.14 8.32
C ASN A 93 7.50 2.52 6.87
N GLY A 94 6.50 3.08 6.18
CA GLY A 94 6.60 3.36 4.75
C GLY A 94 6.03 2.25 3.88
N CYS A 95 5.50 1.21 4.48
CA CYS A 95 4.83 0.13 3.78
C CYS A 95 3.38 0.48 3.48
N ILE A 96 2.75 -0.30 2.61
CA ILE A 96 1.34 -0.15 2.27
C ILE A 96 0.61 -1.37 2.80
N ALA A 97 -0.46 -1.14 3.58
CA ALA A 97 -1.34 -2.21 4.01
C ALA A 97 -2.68 -2.08 3.31
N LEU A 98 -3.33 -3.20 3.09
CA LEU A 98 -4.63 -3.26 2.43
C LEU A 98 -5.65 -3.82 3.39
N GLY A 99 -6.90 -3.39 3.23
CA GLY A 99 -8.00 -3.87 4.03
C GLY A 99 -9.30 -3.87 3.25
N ASN A 100 -10.36 -4.32 3.89
CA ASN A 100 -11.66 -4.47 3.26
C ASN A 100 -12.50 -3.20 3.36
N LYS A 101 -12.48 -2.55 4.51
CA LYS A 101 -13.27 -1.36 4.78
C LYS A 101 -12.48 -0.37 5.62
N ARG A 102 -12.91 0.89 5.58
CA ARG A 102 -12.39 1.95 6.44
C ARG A 102 -13.26 2.05 7.68
N LYS A 103 -12.62 2.02 8.86
CA LYS A 103 -13.33 2.12 10.12
C LYS A 103 -12.35 2.54 11.21
N ASP A 104 -12.79 3.39 12.14
CA ASP A 104 -11.99 3.71 13.31
C ASP A 104 -12.14 2.55 14.31
N ILE A 105 -11.24 1.57 14.24
CA ILE A 105 -11.34 0.32 14.99
C ILE A 105 -11.10 0.53 16.48
N ASP A 106 -10.06 1.32 16.81
CA ASP A 106 -9.65 1.52 18.20
C ASP A 106 -10.19 2.83 18.80
N LYS A 107 -11.03 3.53 18.08
CA LYS A 107 -11.71 4.76 18.52
C LYS A 107 -10.73 5.88 18.92
N ASP A 108 -9.61 5.96 18.24
CA ASP A 108 -8.61 7.00 18.48
C ASP A 108 -8.87 8.28 17.66
N GLY A 109 -9.93 8.29 16.85
CA GLY A 109 -10.26 9.42 15.98
C GLY A 109 -9.66 9.33 14.59
N TYR A 110 -8.85 8.33 14.29
CA TYR A 110 -8.25 8.12 12.97
C TYR A 110 -8.85 6.88 12.32
N VAL A 111 -9.12 6.96 11.02
CA VAL A 111 -9.73 5.85 10.28
C VAL A 111 -8.67 4.79 9.99
N ASP A 112 -9.01 3.56 10.26
CA ASP A 112 -8.17 2.38 10.04
C ASP A 112 -8.74 1.55 8.89
N VAL A 113 -8.09 0.44 8.55
CA VAL A 113 -8.66 -0.53 7.61
C VAL A 113 -8.92 -1.85 8.32
N THR A 114 -9.95 -2.56 7.88
CA THR A 114 -10.38 -3.81 8.52
C THR A 114 -9.93 -5.01 7.71
N SER A 115 -9.83 -6.17 8.38
CA SER A 115 -9.58 -7.46 7.73
C SER A 115 -8.34 -7.46 6.84
N SER A 116 -7.26 -6.84 7.31
CA SER A 116 -6.07 -6.66 6.47
C SER A 116 -5.43 -7.98 6.08
N ARG A 117 -5.32 -8.94 7.00
CA ARG A 117 -4.73 -10.24 6.69
C ARG A 117 -5.49 -10.96 5.58
N ASP A 118 -6.82 -10.98 5.67
CA ASP A 118 -7.66 -11.61 4.67
C ASP A 118 -7.57 -10.89 3.33
N THR A 119 -7.56 -9.56 3.35
CA THR A 119 -7.44 -8.75 2.13
C THR A 119 -6.08 -8.96 1.48
N MET A 120 -5.00 -9.04 2.26
CA MET A 120 -3.68 -9.33 1.72
C MET A 120 -3.62 -10.73 1.10
N ASN A 121 -4.32 -11.72 1.66
CA ASN A 121 -4.40 -13.03 1.04
C ASN A 121 -5.10 -12.95 -0.32
N LYS A 122 -6.16 -12.16 -0.44
CA LYS A 122 -6.85 -11.95 -1.72
C LYS A 122 -5.97 -11.20 -2.71
N PHE A 123 -5.18 -10.24 -2.25
CA PHE A 123 -4.21 -9.52 -3.08
C PHE A 123 -3.19 -10.49 -3.67
N HIS A 124 -2.60 -11.35 -2.85
CA HIS A 124 -1.64 -12.34 -3.31
C HIS A 124 -2.28 -13.35 -4.27
N ALA A 125 -3.51 -13.77 -4.01
CA ALA A 125 -4.23 -14.66 -4.91
C ALA A 125 -4.46 -14.00 -6.28
N ALA A 126 -4.83 -12.73 -6.30
CA ALA A 126 -5.01 -11.99 -7.55
C ALA A 126 -3.70 -11.82 -8.32
N MET A 127 -2.58 -11.66 -7.61
CA MET A 127 -1.26 -11.59 -8.24
C MET A 127 -0.83 -12.92 -8.85
N GLY A 128 -1.37 -14.04 -8.35
CA GLY A 128 -1.15 -15.35 -8.95
C GLY A 128 0.28 -15.86 -8.92
N GLY A 129 1.10 -15.36 -8.00
CA GLY A 129 2.50 -15.75 -7.91
C GLY A 129 3.43 -15.04 -8.88
N ASP A 130 2.95 -14.02 -9.60
CA ASP A 130 3.81 -13.25 -10.49
C ASP A 130 4.98 -12.67 -9.72
N LYS A 131 6.18 -12.76 -10.31
CA LYS A 131 7.40 -12.31 -9.63
C LYS A 131 7.58 -10.80 -9.73
N ASP A 132 7.06 -10.18 -10.78
CA ASP A 132 7.28 -8.77 -11.05
C ASP A 132 5.95 -8.10 -11.38
N ALA A 133 5.83 -6.83 -11.01
CA ALA A 133 4.69 -5.98 -11.35
C ALA A 133 5.15 -4.52 -11.34
N ILE A 134 4.26 -3.63 -11.75
CA ILE A 134 4.47 -2.19 -11.66
C ILE A 134 3.47 -1.62 -10.69
N LEU A 135 3.91 -0.76 -9.79
CA LEU A 135 3.04 -0.01 -8.89
C LEU A 135 2.95 1.44 -9.35
N ILE A 136 1.74 1.95 -9.45
CA ILE A 136 1.49 3.37 -9.73
C ILE A 136 0.78 3.95 -8.51
N VAL A 137 1.39 4.97 -7.89
CA VAL A 137 0.84 5.67 -6.74
C VAL A 137 0.47 7.09 -7.16
N SER A 138 -0.79 7.46 -7.01
CA SER A 138 -1.30 8.77 -7.39
C SER A 138 -2.04 9.42 -6.23
N ASN A 139 -1.93 10.74 -6.13
CA ASN A 139 -2.73 11.53 -5.21
C ASN A 139 -3.93 12.07 -5.96
N LEU A 140 -5.15 11.66 -5.57
CA LEU A 140 -6.37 12.15 -6.20
C LEU A 140 -6.93 13.39 -5.52
N HIS A 141 -6.59 13.60 -4.23
CA HIS A 141 -7.05 14.81 -3.56
C HIS A 141 -6.11 15.97 -3.88
N THR A 142 -6.65 17.18 -3.82
CA THR A 142 -5.90 18.34 -4.28
C THR A 142 -4.92 18.84 -3.32
N SER A 143 -4.79 18.38 -2.23
CA SER A 143 -3.97 19.04 -1.35
C SER A 143 -2.66 18.92 -1.68
N HIS A 144 -2.34 18.90 -2.10
CA HIS A 144 -1.24 19.07 -2.16
C HIS A 144 -0.60 18.63 -1.34
N SER A 145 -0.83 18.50 -1.04
CA SER A 145 -0.17 18.52 -0.15
C SER A 145 0.27 17.32 0.42
N LEU A 146 0.49 16.40 -0.16
CA LEU A 146 1.26 15.37 0.41
C LEU A 146 2.72 15.68 0.32
#